data_39bd477259d9bb53f363e5f2d15b6da5
#
_entry.id   39bd477259d9bb53f363e5f2d15b6da5
#
_cell.length_a   1.000
_cell.length_b   1.000
_cell.length_c   1.000
_cell.angle_alpha   90.00
_cell.angle_beta   90.00
_cell.angle_gamma   90.00
#
_symmetry.space_group_name_H-M   'P 1'
#
loop_
_entity.id
_entity.type
_entity.pdbx_description
1 polymer ?
#
loop_
_entity_poly.entity_id
_entity_poly.type
_entity_poly.pdbx_seq_one_letter_code
_entity_poly.pdbx_strand_id
1 'polypeptide(L)'
;MDVMKMEFSLSSFDGAMPVEVTIDEENGRYMIRKSDRSGEYFNSPNELIQWVKAHFHEEDFCHPDEFRGMLDQLTDYELNGVYF
;
A
#
# COMPACT_ATOMS: atom_id res chain seq x y z
N MET A 1 14.67 -19.33 -2.52
CA MET A 1 14.74 -17.88 -2.56
C MET A 1 13.36 -17.26 -2.46
N ASP A 2 13.19 -16.45 -1.48
CA ASP A 2 11.90 -15.84 -1.26
C ASP A 2 11.72 -14.61 -2.13
N VAL A 3 10.51 -14.47 -2.65
CA VAL A 3 10.17 -13.35 -3.49
C VAL A 3 9.42 -12.35 -2.65
N MET A 4 9.82 -11.10 -2.73
CA MET A 4 9.17 -10.06 -1.97
C MET A 4 7.83 -9.71 -2.58
N LYS A 5 6.78 -9.85 -1.80
CA LYS A 5 5.45 -9.45 -2.22
C LYS A 5 4.68 -8.98 -0.99
N MET A 6 4.14 -7.78 -1.07
CA MET A 6 3.32 -7.21 0.00
C MET A 6 1.96 -6.87 -0.55
N GLU A 7 0.92 -7.30 0.15
CA GLU A 7 -0.44 -6.98 -0.23
C GLU A 7 -1.22 -6.54 1.00
N PHE A 8 -1.92 -5.44 0.88
CA PHE A 8 -2.75 -4.91 1.95
C PHE A 8 -4.15 -4.63 1.41
N SER A 9 -5.15 -4.87 2.24
CA SER A 9 -6.53 -4.60 1.90
C SER A 9 -7.17 -3.91 3.09
N LEU A 10 -7.59 -2.67 2.91
CA LEU A 10 -8.08 -1.83 4.00
C LEU A 10 -9.45 -1.27 3.64
N SER A 11 -10.39 -1.41 4.57
CA SER A 11 -11.72 -0.83 4.40
C SER A 11 -11.67 0.67 4.66
N SER A 12 -12.25 1.47 3.77
CA SER A 12 -12.31 2.91 3.94
C SER A 12 -13.75 3.39 4.01
N PHE A 13 -13.92 4.62 4.49
CA PHE A 13 -15.26 5.21 4.57
C PHE A 13 -15.79 5.70 3.22
N ASP A 14 -14.91 5.83 2.23
CA ASP A 14 -15.26 6.47 0.96
C ASP A 14 -16.01 5.59 -0.01
N GLY A 15 -16.00 4.28 0.18
CA GLY A 15 -16.64 3.40 -0.77
C GLY A 15 -16.84 2.00 -0.24
N ALA A 16 -17.57 1.19 -1.02
CA ALA A 16 -17.91 -0.17 -0.64
C ALA A 16 -16.75 -1.14 -0.82
N MET A 17 -15.82 -0.82 -1.72
CA MET A 17 -14.70 -1.71 -2.01
C MET A 17 -13.49 -1.34 -1.17
N PRO A 18 -12.70 -2.32 -0.73
CA PRO A 18 -11.50 -2.00 0.04
C PRO A 18 -10.45 -1.34 -0.84
N VAL A 19 -9.59 -0.55 -0.18
CA VAL A 19 -8.40 -0.03 -0.81
C VAL A 19 -7.36 -1.15 -0.77
N GLU A 20 -6.75 -1.45 -1.92
CA GLU A 20 -5.75 -2.51 -2.01
C GLU A 20 -4.42 -1.93 -2.44
N VAL A 21 -3.37 -2.29 -1.71
CA VAL A 21 -2.01 -1.84 -2.00
C VAL A 21 -1.18 -3.08 -2.28
N THR A 22 -0.51 -3.09 -3.44
CA THR A 22 0.29 -4.23 -3.87
C THR A 22 1.70 -3.79 -4.22
N ILE A 23 2.69 -4.44 -3.62
CA ILE A 23 4.08 -4.31 -4.00
C ILE A 23 4.56 -5.72 -4.35
N ASP A 24 4.83 -5.96 -5.63
CA ASP A 24 5.23 -7.26 -6.14
C ASP A 24 6.51 -7.08 -6.93
N GLU A 25 7.63 -7.30 -6.27
CA GLU A 25 8.93 -7.09 -6.89
C GLU A 25 9.25 -8.13 -7.93
N GLU A 26 8.73 -9.33 -7.76
CA GLU A 26 8.99 -10.40 -8.72
C GLU A 26 8.48 -10.03 -10.10
N ASN A 27 7.30 -9.44 -10.16
CA ASN A 27 6.65 -9.08 -11.42
C ASN A 27 6.76 -7.60 -11.74
N GLY A 28 7.44 -6.84 -10.90
CA GLY A 28 7.58 -5.41 -11.10
C GLY A 28 6.26 -4.68 -11.04
N ARG A 29 5.35 -5.13 -10.19
CA ARG A 29 4.02 -4.56 -10.11
C ARG A 29 3.86 -3.76 -8.82
N TYR A 30 3.61 -2.47 -8.96
CA TYR A 30 3.41 -1.58 -7.83
C TYR A 30 2.15 -0.79 -8.10
N MET A 31 1.08 -1.08 -7.34
CA MET A 31 -0.21 -0.49 -7.65
C MET A 31 -1.05 -0.30 -6.42
N ILE A 32 -1.96 0.67 -6.52
CA ILE A 32 -2.98 0.91 -5.51
C ILE A 32 -4.32 0.89 -6.22
N ARG A 33 -5.26 0.09 -5.70
CA ARG A 33 -6.65 0.13 -6.16
C ARG A 33 -7.46 0.85 -5.11
N LYS A 34 -8.16 1.91 -5.52
CA LYS A 34 -8.93 2.72 -4.62
C LYS A 34 -10.33 2.15 -4.42
N SER A 35 -11.05 2.69 -3.45
CA SER A 35 -12.38 2.20 -3.11
C SER A 35 -13.41 2.39 -4.21
N ASP A 36 -13.14 3.27 -5.17
CA ASP A 36 -14.00 3.47 -6.33
C ASP A 36 -13.58 2.61 -7.51
N ARG A 37 -12.66 1.66 -7.30
CA ARG A 37 -12.12 0.72 -8.29
C ARG A 37 -11.14 1.34 -9.26
N SER A 38 -10.84 2.62 -9.14
CA SER A 38 -9.78 3.21 -9.95
C SER A 38 -8.44 2.76 -9.41
N GLY A 39 -7.41 2.78 -10.25
CA GLY A 39 -6.09 2.31 -9.87
C GLY A 39 -5.02 3.32 -10.17
N GLU A 40 -3.96 3.28 -9.37
CA GLU A 40 -2.74 4.04 -9.61
C GLU A 40 -1.62 3.05 -9.77
N TYR A 41 -0.79 3.24 -10.77
CA TYR A 41 0.33 2.37 -11.06
C TYR A 41 1.62 3.15 -10.93
N PHE A 42 2.65 2.48 -10.39
CA PHE A 42 3.92 3.12 -10.10
C PHE A 42 5.06 2.33 -10.71
N ASN A 43 6.19 2.99 -10.93
CA ASN A 43 7.36 2.36 -11.52
C ASN A 43 8.32 1.80 -10.48
N SER A 44 8.13 2.16 -9.22
CA SER A 44 8.99 1.68 -8.15
C SER A 44 8.20 1.66 -6.85
N PRO A 45 8.65 0.85 -5.88
CA PRO A 45 7.99 0.85 -4.57
C PRO A 45 8.08 2.19 -3.85
N ASN A 46 9.19 2.92 -4.05
CA ASN A 46 9.33 4.23 -3.42
C ASN A 46 8.26 5.21 -3.89
N GLU A 47 7.96 5.18 -5.18
CA GLU A 47 6.90 6.05 -5.70
C GLU A 47 5.56 5.74 -5.07
N LEU A 48 5.25 4.45 -4.93
CA LEU A 48 4.00 4.02 -4.31
C LEU A 48 3.94 4.49 -2.86
N ILE A 49 5.02 4.29 -2.12
CA ILE A 49 5.06 4.64 -0.69
C ILE A 49 4.89 6.14 -0.50
N GLN A 50 5.55 6.95 -1.32
CA GLN A 50 5.41 8.39 -1.23
C GLN A 50 3.98 8.84 -1.54
N TRP A 51 3.36 8.19 -2.52
CA TRP A 51 1.97 8.50 -2.86
C TRP A 51 1.03 8.19 -1.69
N VAL A 52 1.23 7.04 -1.04
CA VAL A 52 0.42 6.68 0.12
C VAL A 52 0.56 7.72 1.24
N LYS A 53 1.80 8.11 1.53
CA LYS A 53 2.05 9.09 2.59
C LYS A 53 1.44 10.45 2.28
N ALA A 54 1.34 10.80 1.00
CA ALA A 54 0.83 12.10 0.59
C ALA A 54 -0.70 12.15 0.53
N HIS A 55 -1.34 11.01 0.24
CA HIS A 55 -2.76 11.01 -0.10
C HIS A 55 -3.65 10.28 0.91
N PHE A 56 -3.11 9.30 1.64
CA PHE A 56 -3.91 8.53 2.58
C PHE A 56 -3.63 8.98 4.01
N HIS A 57 -4.71 9.01 4.82
CA HIS A 57 -4.63 9.37 6.23
C HIS A 57 -5.36 8.31 7.03
N GLU A 58 -4.93 8.09 8.28
CA GLU A 58 -5.53 7.02 9.08
C GLU A 58 -7.02 7.21 9.30
N GLU A 59 -7.47 8.45 9.34
CA GLU A 59 -8.89 8.74 9.54
C GLU A 59 -9.76 8.41 8.33
N ASP A 60 -9.13 8.11 7.17
CA ASP A 60 -9.88 7.70 5.99
C ASP A 60 -10.33 6.25 6.07
N PHE A 61 -9.83 5.48 7.02
CA PHE A 61 -10.03 4.05 7.09
C PHE A 61 -10.85 3.65 8.29
N CYS A 62 -11.66 2.59 8.10
CA CYS A 62 -12.51 2.08 9.16
C CYS A 62 -11.72 1.53 10.33
N HIS A 63 -10.51 1.05 10.05
CA HIS A 63 -9.62 0.48 11.07
C HIS A 63 -8.28 1.20 11.00
N PRO A 64 -8.13 2.32 11.70
CA PRO A 64 -6.89 3.11 11.62
C PRO A 64 -5.64 2.35 12.04
N ASP A 65 -5.79 1.39 12.96
CA ASP A 65 -4.65 0.58 13.40
C ASP A 65 -4.11 -0.29 12.28
N GLU A 66 -4.99 -0.77 11.39
CA GLU A 66 -4.55 -1.52 10.21
C GLU A 66 -3.75 -0.64 9.25
N PHE A 67 -4.21 0.59 9.07
CA PHE A 67 -3.48 1.52 8.24
C PHE A 67 -2.10 1.83 8.83
N ARG A 68 -2.03 2.04 10.14
CA ARG A 68 -0.74 2.31 10.80
C ARG A 68 0.20 1.12 10.64
N GLY A 69 -0.33 -0.11 10.77
CA GLY A 69 0.47 -1.31 10.57
C GLY A 69 1.02 -1.41 9.17
N MET A 70 0.20 -1.13 8.17
CA MET A 70 0.66 -1.10 6.79
C MET A 70 1.75 -0.05 6.60
N LEU A 71 1.53 1.15 7.14
CA LEU A 71 2.48 2.25 6.97
C LEU A 71 3.82 1.91 7.62
N ASP A 72 3.80 1.24 8.77
CA ASP A 72 5.03 0.79 9.42
C ASP A 72 5.80 -0.17 8.53
N GLN A 73 5.11 -1.12 7.92
CA GLN A 73 5.76 -2.08 7.04
C GLN A 73 6.31 -1.41 5.79
N LEU A 74 5.57 -0.48 5.23
CA LEU A 74 6.04 0.26 4.06
C LEU A 74 7.26 1.11 4.40
N THR A 75 7.27 1.72 5.59
CA THR A 75 8.38 2.54 6.03
C THR A 75 9.63 1.68 6.24
N ASP A 76 9.47 0.51 6.85
CA ASP A 76 10.59 -0.42 7.03
C ASP A 76 11.17 -0.84 5.69
N TYR A 77 10.31 -1.13 4.74
CA TYR A 77 10.76 -1.50 3.40
C TYR A 77 11.52 -0.36 2.75
N GLU A 78 11.02 0.86 2.89
CA GLU A 78 11.66 2.04 2.30
C GLU A 78 13.05 2.26 2.88
N LEU A 79 13.18 2.12 4.21
CA LEU A 79 14.44 2.39 4.88
C LEU A 79 15.48 1.30 4.61
N ASN A 80 15.05 0.05 4.58
CA ASN A 80 15.97 -1.08 4.49
C ASN A 80 16.14 -1.62 3.08
N GLY A 81 15.23 -1.26 2.18
CA GLY A 81 15.28 -1.75 0.80
C GLY A 81 14.97 -3.23 0.68
N VAL A 82 14.70 -3.90 1.78
CA VAL A 82 14.38 -5.33 1.82
C VAL A 82 13.35 -5.55 2.88
N TYR A 83 12.45 -6.48 2.61
CA TYR A 83 11.41 -6.84 3.55
C TYR A 83 11.52 -8.32 3.88
N PHE A 84 11.36 -8.64 5.14
CA PHE A 84 11.40 -10.03 5.62
C PHE A 84 10.13 -10.39 6.32
#